data_96e700d17283fc8f88df0653bd6f05cd
#
_entry.id   96e700d17283fc8f88df0653bd6f05cd
#
_cell.length_a   1.000
_cell.length_b   1.000
_cell.length_c   1.000
_cell.angle_alpha   90.00
_cell.angle_beta   90.00
_cell.angle_gamma   90.00
#
_symmetry.space_group_name_H-M   'P 1'
#
loop_
_entity.id
_entity.type
_entity.pdbx_description
1 polymer ?
#
loop_
_entity_poly.entity_id
_entity_poly.type
_entity_poly.pdbx_seq_one_letter_code
_entity_poly.pdbx_strand_id
1 'polypeptide(L)'
;TTGGTATPEGEGLPDASVGYSIFSPPFASLYTYSNSPRDMGNVRDDAELFEHFDFLIAELRRVMKPGRNVSFHCMDMPASKERDGYIGLKDFPGDLLRAFQRHGFIFHAKVTIWKDPVTAMQRTKALGLLHKSVRENSAMCRMGIPDYLITVRNPGEQEDRVTHGAEFPVDLWQKVASPVWMDINPSDTLQFRSAREHDDERHICPLQLDVIRRGVMLWTNPNDIVLSPFMGIG
;
A
#
# COMPACT_ATOMS: atom_id res chain seq x y z
N THR A 1 -3.39 14.85 -5.31
CA THR A 1 -2.23 15.72 -5.42
C THR A 1 -1.06 14.94 -4.90
N THR A 2 -0.19 14.47 -5.77
CA THR A 2 1.20 14.38 -5.37
C THR A 2 1.51 15.80 -4.94
N GLY A 3 1.39 16.08 -3.64
CA GLY A 3 1.98 17.25 -3.07
C GLY A 3 3.41 17.18 -3.52
N GLY A 4 3.64 17.79 -4.67
CA GLY A 4 4.97 17.85 -5.19
C GLY A 4 5.78 18.39 -4.05
N THR A 5 6.74 17.62 -3.61
CA THR A 5 7.87 18.12 -2.88
C THR A 5 8.69 19.00 -3.82
N ALA A 6 8.01 19.71 -4.72
CA ALA A 6 8.56 20.84 -5.38
C ALA A 6 8.86 21.84 -4.25
N THR A 7 10.11 21.99 -3.97
CA THR A 7 10.60 23.19 -3.29
C THR A 7 9.97 24.41 -3.96
N PRO A 8 9.81 25.55 -3.30
CA PRO A 8 9.20 26.76 -3.89
C PRO A 8 9.75 27.18 -5.24
N GLU A 9 10.88 26.63 -5.66
CA GLU A 9 11.57 26.90 -6.93
C GLU A 9 11.49 25.74 -7.94
N GLY A 10 10.67 24.69 -7.68
CA GLY A 10 10.50 23.57 -8.63
C GLY A 10 11.59 22.51 -8.57
N GLU A 11 12.52 22.57 -7.66
CA GLU A 11 13.49 21.52 -7.41
C GLU A 11 12.84 20.35 -6.67
N GLY A 12 12.80 19.18 -7.30
CA GLY A 12 12.32 17.95 -6.69
C GLY A 12 13.28 17.40 -5.64
N LEU A 13 12.94 16.26 -5.04
CA LEU A 13 13.86 15.55 -4.14
C LEU A 13 15.15 15.20 -4.87
N PRO A 14 16.32 15.35 -4.22
CA PRO A 14 17.61 14.93 -4.79
C PRO A 14 17.63 13.44 -5.11
N ASP A 15 18.45 13.05 -6.08
CA ASP A 15 18.72 11.64 -6.38
C ASP A 15 19.29 10.93 -5.15
N ALA A 16 18.94 9.67 -4.96
CA ALA A 16 19.47 8.80 -3.90
C ALA A 16 19.42 9.45 -2.48
N SER A 17 18.38 10.23 -2.16
CA SER A 17 18.23 10.93 -0.89
C SER A 17 17.32 10.23 0.12
N VAL A 18 16.39 9.40 -0.37
CA VAL A 18 15.35 8.76 0.44
C VAL A 18 15.81 7.41 0.96
N GLY A 19 15.74 7.20 2.28
CA GLY A 19 16.12 5.95 2.94
C GLY A 19 15.03 4.88 2.87
N TYR A 20 13.76 5.26 2.95
CA TYR A 20 12.64 4.34 2.91
C TYR A 20 11.39 5.03 2.33
N SER A 21 10.55 4.27 1.65
CA SER A 21 9.24 4.74 1.23
C SER A 21 8.16 3.74 1.66
N ILE A 22 7.06 4.25 2.22
CA ILE A 22 5.89 3.43 2.59
C ILE A 22 4.61 4.19 2.28
N PHE A 23 3.67 3.50 1.61
CA PHE A 23 2.40 4.10 1.21
C PHE A 23 1.33 3.05 0.89
N SER A 24 0.10 3.51 0.79
CA SER A 24 -1.01 2.76 0.19
C SER A 24 -1.34 3.44 -1.14
N PRO A 25 -1.18 2.78 -2.28
CA PRO A 25 -1.54 3.36 -3.58
C PRO A 25 -3.06 3.52 -3.68
N PRO A 26 -3.57 4.42 -4.52
CA PRO A 26 -4.98 4.45 -4.84
C PRO A 26 -5.40 3.12 -5.46
N PHE A 27 -6.53 2.58 -5.00
CA PHE A 27 -7.12 1.37 -5.56
C PHE A 27 -7.97 1.78 -6.78
N ALA A 28 -7.46 1.52 -7.97
CA ALA A 28 -8.14 1.85 -9.22
C ALA A 28 -9.61 1.46 -9.20
N SER A 29 -10.47 2.33 -9.66
CA SER A 29 -11.92 2.12 -9.85
C SER A 29 -12.73 1.71 -8.61
N LEU A 30 -12.13 1.50 -7.43
CA LEU A 30 -12.87 1.23 -6.20
C LEU A 30 -13.42 2.49 -5.56
N TYR A 31 -12.69 3.60 -5.65
CA TYR A 31 -13.04 4.85 -4.97
C TYR A 31 -12.65 6.06 -5.82
N THR A 32 -13.59 6.98 -5.98
CA THR A 32 -13.32 8.34 -6.43
C THR A 32 -12.94 9.17 -5.21
N TYR A 33 -11.72 9.68 -5.16
CA TYR A 33 -11.21 10.43 -4.01
C TYR A 33 -11.49 11.93 -4.15
N SER A 34 -11.43 12.47 -5.35
CA SER A 34 -11.75 13.86 -5.64
C SER A 34 -12.29 14.02 -7.07
N ASN A 35 -12.84 15.21 -7.40
CA ASN A 35 -13.28 15.54 -8.77
C ASN A 35 -12.14 16.07 -9.65
N SER A 36 -10.88 16.03 -9.16
CA SER A 36 -9.73 16.54 -9.91
C SER A 36 -9.31 15.57 -11.03
N PRO A 37 -9.09 16.06 -12.26
CA PRO A 37 -8.55 15.23 -13.34
C PRO A 37 -7.09 14.76 -13.08
N ARG A 38 -6.43 15.28 -12.03
CA ARG A 38 -5.10 14.86 -11.59
C ARG A 38 -5.14 13.77 -10.51
N ASP A 39 -6.34 13.36 -10.10
CA ASP A 39 -6.50 12.30 -9.10
C ASP A 39 -6.36 10.93 -9.78
N MET A 40 -5.32 10.21 -9.41
CA MET A 40 -5.08 8.85 -9.92
C MET A 40 -6.19 7.85 -9.55
N GLY A 41 -7.09 8.19 -8.61
CA GLY A 41 -8.29 7.41 -8.29
C GLY A 41 -9.41 7.56 -9.32
N ASN A 42 -9.35 8.58 -10.20
CA ASN A 42 -10.37 8.87 -11.22
C ASN A 42 -10.07 8.24 -12.58
N VAL A 43 -9.09 7.36 -12.66
CA VAL A 43 -8.74 6.65 -13.90
C VAL A 43 -9.89 5.74 -14.37
N ARG A 44 -10.05 5.63 -15.69
CA ARG A 44 -11.15 4.90 -16.32
C ARG A 44 -11.00 3.38 -16.18
N ASP A 45 -9.76 2.92 -16.20
CA ASP A 45 -9.43 1.50 -16.11
C ASP A 45 -8.06 1.26 -15.44
N ASP A 46 -7.75 0.00 -15.22
CA ASP A 46 -6.50 -0.41 -14.57
C ASP A 46 -5.27 -0.06 -15.43
N ALA A 47 -5.38 0.01 -16.76
CA ALA A 47 -4.26 0.33 -17.65
C ALA A 47 -3.83 1.79 -17.51
N GLU A 48 -4.78 2.72 -17.51
CA GLU A 48 -4.53 4.15 -17.28
C GLU A 48 -3.89 4.40 -15.90
N LEU A 49 -4.33 3.65 -14.86
CA LEU A 49 -3.70 3.72 -13.55
C LEU A 49 -2.21 3.39 -13.63
N PHE A 50 -1.87 2.28 -14.30
CA PHE A 50 -0.48 1.83 -14.37
C PHE A 50 0.39 2.72 -15.24
N GLU A 51 -0.16 3.39 -16.27
CA GLU A 51 0.56 4.43 -17.01
C GLU A 51 0.97 5.59 -16.08
N HIS A 52 0.05 6.06 -15.24
CA HIS A 52 0.38 7.09 -14.23
C HIS A 52 1.34 6.57 -13.16
N PHE A 53 1.19 5.31 -12.78
CA PHE A 53 2.05 4.68 -11.77
C PHE A 53 3.50 4.52 -12.26
N ASP A 54 3.70 4.30 -13.55
CA ASP A 54 5.04 4.18 -14.14
C ASP A 54 5.87 5.46 -13.94
N PHE A 55 5.27 6.65 -14.02
CA PHE A 55 5.95 7.90 -13.69
C PHE A 55 6.38 7.97 -12.22
N LEU A 56 5.49 7.57 -11.30
CA LEU A 56 5.80 7.53 -9.88
C LEU A 56 6.92 6.53 -9.58
N ILE A 57 6.87 5.34 -10.17
CA ILE A 57 7.86 4.29 -9.94
C ILE A 57 9.23 4.73 -10.47
N ALA A 58 9.26 5.40 -11.63
CA ALA A 58 10.50 5.97 -12.18
C ALA A 58 11.13 7.01 -11.22
N GLU A 59 10.30 7.91 -10.65
CA GLU A 59 10.76 8.87 -9.67
C GLU A 59 11.21 8.21 -8.35
N LEU A 60 10.47 7.22 -7.85
CA LEU A 60 10.91 6.44 -6.69
C LEU A 60 12.26 5.77 -6.96
N ARG A 61 12.45 5.23 -8.17
CA ARG A 61 13.73 4.63 -8.57
C ARG A 61 14.88 5.62 -8.51
N ARG A 62 14.65 6.87 -8.88
CA ARG A 62 15.65 7.96 -8.87
C ARG A 62 15.97 8.44 -7.45
N VAL A 63 14.93 8.71 -6.63
CA VAL A 63 15.13 9.34 -5.32
C VAL A 63 15.52 8.36 -4.22
N MET A 64 15.20 7.08 -4.36
CA MET A 64 15.58 6.06 -3.37
C MET A 64 17.08 5.78 -3.40
N LYS A 65 17.70 5.76 -2.23
CA LYS A 65 19.09 5.30 -2.09
C LYS A 65 19.24 3.88 -2.63
N PRO A 66 20.38 3.52 -3.28
CA PRO A 66 20.67 2.16 -3.70
C PRO A 66 20.57 1.16 -2.53
N GLY A 67 20.04 -0.03 -2.79
CA GLY A 67 19.86 -1.07 -1.77
C GLY A 67 18.78 -0.82 -0.73
N ARG A 68 18.06 0.31 -0.77
CA ARG A 68 17.01 0.65 0.19
C ARG A 68 15.62 0.23 -0.30
N ASN A 69 14.67 0.16 0.60
CA ASN A 69 13.38 -0.48 0.39
C ASN A 69 12.23 0.50 0.16
N VAL A 70 11.27 0.05 -0.66
CA VAL A 70 9.96 0.68 -0.85
C VAL A 70 8.91 -0.35 -0.47
N SER A 71 7.98 0.01 0.41
CA SER A 71 6.85 -0.84 0.80
C SER A 71 5.53 -0.22 0.36
N PHE A 72 4.66 -1.02 -0.22
CA PHE A 72 3.30 -0.59 -0.56
C PHE A 72 2.26 -1.56 0.00
N HIS A 73 1.24 -0.96 0.60
CA HIS A 73 0.11 -1.68 1.16
C HIS A 73 -0.98 -1.83 0.11
N CYS A 74 -1.44 -3.03 -0.11
CA CYS A 74 -2.47 -3.34 -1.11
C CYS A 74 -3.28 -4.58 -0.73
N MET A 75 -4.31 -4.87 -1.51
CA MET A 75 -5.11 -6.09 -1.40
C MET A 75 -5.59 -6.54 -2.78
N ASP A 76 -6.00 -7.81 -2.88
CA ASP A 76 -6.71 -8.29 -4.07
C ASP A 76 -8.04 -7.55 -4.24
N MET A 77 -8.37 -7.20 -5.46
CA MET A 77 -9.55 -6.41 -5.78
C MET A 77 -10.74 -7.31 -6.09
N PRO A 78 -11.90 -7.11 -5.42
CA PRO A 78 -13.08 -7.88 -5.77
C PRO A 78 -13.59 -7.50 -7.18
N ALA A 79 -13.75 -8.50 -8.04
CA ALA A 79 -14.45 -8.37 -9.30
C ALA A 79 -15.95 -8.55 -9.10
N SER A 80 -16.76 -7.76 -9.81
CA SER A 80 -18.21 -7.83 -9.78
C SER A 80 -18.78 -8.16 -11.17
N LYS A 81 -19.92 -8.89 -11.18
CA LYS A 81 -20.56 -9.27 -12.44
C LYS A 81 -20.97 -8.04 -13.27
N GLU A 82 -21.38 -6.97 -12.62
CA GLU A 82 -21.86 -5.76 -13.28
C GLU A 82 -20.73 -5.01 -13.97
N ARG A 83 -19.58 -4.84 -13.29
CA ARG A 83 -18.45 -4.07 -13.80
C ARG A 83 -17.50 -4.92 -14.63
N ASP A 84 -17.21 -6.13 -14.16
CA ASP A 84 -16.13 -6.98 -14.70
C ASP A 84 -16.65 -8.19 -15.50
N GLY A 85 -17.97 -8.42 -15.51
CA GLY A 85 -18.60 -9.54 -16.20
C GLY A 85 -18.53 -10.88 -15.45
N TYR A 86 -17.80 -10.96 -14.34
CA TYR A 86 -17.63 -12.16 -13.51
C TYR A 86 -17.53 -11.82 -12.03
N ILE A 87 -17.69 -12.83 -11.18
CA ILE A 87 -17.44 -12.76 -9.74
C ILE A 87 -16.11 -13.43 -9.44
N GLY A 88 -15.19 -12.72 -8.81
CA GLY A 88 -13.86 -13.24 -8.51
C GLY A 88 -12.95 -12.22 -7.86
N LEU A 89 -11.66 -12.38 -8.05
CA LEU A 89 -10.62 -11.46 -7.60
C LEU A 89 -9.75 -11.04 -8.79
N LYS A 90 -9.24 -9.80 -8.73
CA LYS A 90 -8.17 -9.28 -9.58
C LYS A 90 -6.89 -9.26 -8.77
N ASP A 91 -5.80 -9.75 -9.33
CA ASP A 91 -4.46 -9.79 -8.71
C ASP A 91 -3.79 -8.40 -8.76
N PHE A 92 -4.39 -7.41 -8.12
CA PHE A 92 -3.82 -6.06 -8.04
C PHE A 92 -2.43 -6.02 -7.36
N PRO A 93 -2.18 -6.79 -6.27
CA PRO A 93 -0.84 -6.90 -5.69
C PRO A 93 0.22 -7.39 -6.67
N GLY A 94 -0.11 -8.38 -7.50
CA GLY A 94 0.78 -8.90 -8.53
C GLY A 94 1.02 -7.90 -9.64
N ASP A 95 0.01 -7.14 -10.06
CA ASP A 95 0.15 -6.11 -11.09
C ASP A 95 1.07 -4.98 -10.61
N LEU A 96 0.90 -4.50 -9.36
CA LEU A 96 1.80 -3.54 -8.74
C LEU A 96 3.23 -4.06 -8.68
N LEU A 97 3.43 -5.29 -8.19
CA LEU A 97 4.76 -5.88 -8.10
C LEU A 97 5.43 -5.98 -9.48
N ARG A 98 4.68 -6.40 -10.50
CA ARG A 98 5.17 -6.44 -11.89
C ARG A 98 5.54 -5.06 -12.42
N ALA A 99 4.78 -4.02 -12.07
CA ALA A 99 5.10 -2.64 -12.43
C ALA A 99 6.45 -2.21 -11.83
N PHE A 100 6.67 -2.42 -10.53
CA PHE A 100 7.95 -2.14 -9.90
C PHE A 100 9.12 -2.93 -10.51
N GLN A 101 8.90 -4.22 -10.83
CA GLN A 101 9.93 -5.06 -11.45
C GLN A 101 10.29 -4.59 -12.87
N ARG A 102 9.35 -4.06 -13.65
CA ARG A 102 9.66 -3.45 -14.97
C ARG A 102 10.63 -2.26 -14.84
N HIS A 103 10.58 -1.54 -13.74
CA HIS A 103 11.49 -0.45 -13.42
C HIS A 103 12.79 -0.91 -12.71
N GLY A 104 13.03 -2.23 -12.65
CA GLY A 104 14.26 -2.82 -12.11
C GLY A 104 14.29 -3.00 -10.60
N PHE A 105 13.18 -2.74 -9.88
CA PHE A 105 13.11 -3.08 -8.47
C PHE A 105 13.13 -4.59 -8.24
N ILE A 106 13.71 -5.01 -7.14
CA ILE A 106 13.84 -6.41 -6.74
C ILE A 106 12.75 -6.73 -5.72
N PHE A 107 11.96 -7.78 -5.96
CA PHE A 107 11.01 -8.28 -4.96
C PHE A 107 11.76 -8.73 -3.71
N HIS A 108 11.46 -8.14 -2.56
CA HIS A 108 12.20 -8.34 -1.32
C HIS A 108 11.42 -9.12 -0.27
N ALA A 109 10.19 -8.70 0.02
CA ALA A 109 9.35 -9.33 1.04
C ALA A 109 7.86 -9.13 0.76
N LYS A 110 7.05 -10.01 1.32
CA LYS A 110 5.58 -9.88 1.34
C LYS A 110 5.07 -10.34 2.68
N VAL A 111 4.37 -9.46 3.39
CA VAL A 111 3.68 -9.76 4.64
C VAL A 111 2.19 -9.81 4.37
N THR A 112 1.53 -10.84 4.87
CA THR A 112 0.07 -10.94 4.88
C THR A 112 -0.47 -10.31 6.16
N ILE A 113 -1.36 -9.33 6.04
CA ILE A 113 -2.04 -8.70 7.17
C ILE A 113 -3.42 -9.35 7.29
N TRP A 114 -3.61 -10.09 8.37
CA TRP A 114 -4.85 -10.81 8.62
C TRP A 114 -6.00 -9.83 8.88
N LYS A 115 -7.17 -10.17 8.35
CA LYS A 115 -8.42 -9.47 8.62
C LYS A 115 -9.49 -10.46 9.05
N ASP A 116 -10.29 -10.08 10.02
CA ASP A 116 -11.49 -10.83 10.36
C ASP A 116 -12.43 -10.88 9.14
N PRO A 117 -12.78 -12.08 8.63
CA PRO A 117 -13.53 -12.21 7.38
C PRO A 117 -14.95 -11.64 7.49
N VAL A 118 -15.58 -11.70 8.67
CA VAL A 118 -16.93 -11.17 8.89
C VAL A 118 -16.89 -9.65 8.86
N THR A 119 -15.95 -9.05 9.57
CA THR A 119 -15.79 -7.59 9.60
C THR A 119 -15.42 -7.03 8.21
N ALA A 120 -14.51 -7.69 7.52
CA ALA A 120 -14.10 -7.29 6.18
C ALA A 120 -15.26 -7.33 5.18
N MET A 121 -16.07 -8.39 5.23
CA MET A 121 -17.23 -8.54 4.38
C MET A 121 -18.32 -7.50 4.68
N GLN A 122 -18.58 -7.20 5.95
CA GLN A 122 -19.57 -6.17 6.34
C GLN A 122 -19.17 -4.79 5.81
N ARG A 123 -17.87 -4.49 5.80
CA ARG A 123 -17.35 -3.22 5.29
C ARG A 123 -17.38 -3.12 3.77
N THR A 124 -17.05 -4.20 3.06
CA THR A 124 -16.91 -4.20 1.60
C THR A 124 -18.19 -4.61 0.88
N LYS A 125 -19.19 -5.16 1.58
CA LYS A 125 -20.41 -5.78 1.02
C LYS A 125 -20.12 -6.81 -0.07
N ALA A 126 -18.89 -7.32 -0.12
CA ALA A 126 -18.45 -8.27 -1.12
C ALA A 126 -18.88 -9.69 -0.71
N LEU A 127 -19.17 -10.55 -1.69
CA LEU A 127 -19.48 -11.96 -1.46
C LEU A 127 -18.30 -12.64 -0.75
N GLY A 128 -18.48 -12.90 0.52
CA GLY A 128 -17.51 -13.57 1.37
C GLY A 128 -17.96 -14.96 1.76
N LEU A 129 -17.19 -15.61 2.62
CA LEU A 129 -17.50 -16.93 3.15
C LEU A 129 -18.53 -16.83 4.29
N LEU A 130 -19.79 -16.57 3.93
CA LEU A 130 -20.91 -16.61 4.88
C LEU A 130 -21.42 -18.02 5.08
N HIS A 131 -21.71 -18.39 6.31
CA HIS A 131 -22.27 -19.71 6.63
C HIS A 131 -23.53 -20.04 5.80
N LYS A 132 -24.44 -19.07 5.64
CA LYS A 132 -25.63 -19.20 4.80
C LYS A 132 -25.24 -19.49 3.34
N SER A 133 -24.36 -18.67 2.78
CA SER A 133 -23.96 -18.78 1.37
C SER A 133 -23.19 -20.08 1.11
N VAL A 134 -22.36 -20.51 2.07
CA VAL A 134 -21.65 -21.80 1.99
C VAL A 134 -22.64 -22.97 1.91
N ARG A 135 -23.74 -22.91 2.66
CA ARG A 135 -24.76 -23.95 2.61
C ARG A 135 -25.60 -23.96 1.32
N GLU A 136 -25.77 -22.81 0.70
CA GLU A 136 -26.55 -22.67 -0.53
C GLU A 136 -25.70 -23.00 -1.78
N ASN A 137 -24.51 -22.43 -1.87
CA ASN A 137 -23.58 -22.68 -2.98
C ASN A 137 -22.16 -22.29 -2.58
N SER A 138 -21.41 -23.19 -1.96
CA SER A 138 -20.05 -22.94 -1.49
C SER A 138 -19.05 -22.60 -2.62
N ALA A 139 -19.29 -23.11 -3.84
CA ALA A 139 -18.43 -22.84 -4.99
C ALA A 139 -18.43 -21.36 -5.42
N MET A 140 -19.48 -20.61 -5.10
CA MET A 140 -19.57 -19.18 -5.37
C MET A 140 -19.08 -18.31 -4.20
N CYS A 141 -18.74 -18.93 -3.06
CA CYS A 141 -18.18 -18.25 -1.93
C CYS A 141 -16.66 -18.15 -2.05
N ARG A 142 -16.08 -17.10 -1.52
CA ARG A 142 -14.63 -16.93 -1.46
C ARG A 142 -14.18 -16.68 -0.02
N MET A 143 -12.91 -16.96 0.24
CA MET A 143 -12.27 -16.63 1.50
C MET A 143 -12.25 -15.12 1.74
N GLY A 144 -12.07 -14.69 2.96
CA GLY A 144 -11.77 -13.30 3.29
C GLY A 144 -10.53 -12.83 2.53
N ILE A 145 -10.50 -11.54 2.21
CA ILE A 145 -9.38 -10.93 1.49
C ILE A 145 -8.47 -10.29 2.54
N PRO A 146 -7.22 -10.76 2.70
CA PRO A 146 -6.24 -10.10 3.55
C PRO A 146 -5.72 -8.84 2.87
N ASP A 147 -5.02 -8.00 3.63
CA ASP A 147 -4.13 -7.02 3.06
C ASP A 147 -2.71 -7.57 2.94
N TYR A 148 -1.92 -6.92 2.11
CA TYR A 148 -0.51 -7.23 1.94
C TYR A 148 0.32 -5.96 2.12
N LEU A 149 1.46 -6.11 2.81
CA LEU A 149 2.55 -5.16 2.71
C LEU A 149 3.63 -5.81 1.83
N ILE A 150 3.76 -5.33 0.62
CA ILE A 150 4.78 -5.80 -0.34
C ILE A 150 5.95 -4.84 -0.27
N THR A 151 7.13 -5.40 -0.14
CA THR A 151 8.38 -4.64 -0.10
C THR A 151 9.24 -5.00 -1.30
N VAL A 152 9.69 -3.98 -2.01
CA VAL A 152 10.65 -4.08 -3.10
C VAL A 152 11.90 -3.30 -2.75
N ARG A 153 13.03 -3.70 -3.28
CA ARG A 153 14.33 -3.09 -3.00
C ARG A 153 14.86 -2.38 -4.25
N ASN A 154 15.32 -1.15 -4.06
CA ASN A 154 16.04 -0.43 -5.10
C ASN A 154 17.38 -1.14 -5.39
N PRO A 155 17.71 -1.54 -6.63
CA PRO A 155 18.98 -2.21 -6.91
C PRO A 155 20.16 -1.28 -6.70
N GLY A 156 21.35 -1.88 -6.57
CA GLY A 156 22.61 -1.21 -6.32
C GLY A 156 23.22 -1.62 -4.99
N GLU A 157 24.46 -1.21 -4.77
CA GLU A 157 25.18 -1.47 -3.52
C GLU A 157 24.64 -0.55 -2.41
N GLN A 158 24.43 -1.13 -1.25
CA GLN A 158 23.97 -0.41 -0.08
C GLN A 158 25.18 0.11 0.72
N GLU A 159 25.50 1.36 0.54
CA GLU A 159 26.58 2.03 1.28
C GLU A 159 26.15 2.32 2.73
N ASP A 160 24.89 2.70 2.91
CA ASP A 160 24.28 3.05 4.19
C ASP A 160 23.39 1.90 4.68
N ARG A 161 23.98 0.96 5.43
CA ARG A 161 23.26 -0.22 5.93
C ARG A 161 22.30 0.14 7.03
N VAL A 162 21.11 -0.48 6.99
CA VAL A 162 20.17 -0.44 8.12
C VAL A 162 20.63 -1.44 9.18
N THR A 163 20.89 -0.96 10.39
CA THR A 163 21.39 -1.79 11.51
C THR A 163 20.56 -1.54 12.75
N HIS A 164 20.38 -2.57 13.55
CA HIS A 164 19.65 -2.51 14.81
C HIS A 164 20.56 -2.95 15.96
N GLY A 165 20.43 -2.29 17.09
CA GLY A 165 21.14 -2.61 18.32
C GLY A 165 20.25 -3.35 19.33
N ALA A 166 20.54 -3.15 20.62
CA ALA A 166 19.82 -3.79 21.72
C ALA A 166 18.34 -3.36 21.83
N GLU A 167 17.97 -2.25 21.21
CA GLU A 167 16.59 -1.75 21.11
C GLU A 167 15.68 -2.62 20.24
N PHE A 168 16.26 -3.60 19.53
CA PHE A 168 15.55 -4.56 18.69
C PHE A 168 15.70 -6.00 19.23
N PRO A 169 15.08 -6.31 20.39
CA PRO A 169 15.22 -7.61 21.04
C PRO A 169 14.53 -8.74 20.26
N VAL A 170 14.87 -9.99 20.61
CA VAL A 170 14.44 -11.19 19.88
C VAL A 170 12.91 -11.33 19.79
N ASP A 171 12.20 -11.02 20.86
CA ASP A 171 10.73 -11.09 20.90
C ASP A 171 10.07 -10.07 19.97
N LEU A 172 10.61 -8.87 19.91
CA LEU A 172 10.19 -7.86 18.93
C LEU A 172 10.48 -8.32 17.50
N TRP A 173 11.69 -8.84 17.26
CA TRP A 173 12.06 -9.42 15.97
C TRP A 173 11.09 -10.53 15.55
N GLN A 174 10.80 -11.48 16.41
CA GLN A 174 9.86 -12.58 16.11
C GLN A 174 8.48 -12.07 15.71
N LYS A 175 8.01 -11.00 16.35
CA LYS A 175 6.72 -10.38 16.05
C LYS A 175 6.70 -9.70 14.70
N VAL A 176 7.71 -8.87 14.41
CA VAL A 176 7.70 -8.02 13.20
C VAL A 176 8.23 -8.73 11.95
N ALA A 177 9.11 -9.73 12.11
CA ALA A 177 9.62 -10.54 11.02
C ALA A 177 8.67 -11.67 10.58
N SER A 178 7.52 -11.82 11.25
CA SER A 178 6.51 -12.82 10.86
C SER A 178 5.98 -12.52 9.44
N PRO A 179 5.82 -13.54 8.58
CA PRO A 179 5.22 -13.37 7.26
C PRO A 179 3.71 -13.11 7.31
N VAL A 180 3.09 -13.27 8.48
CA VAL A 180 1.67 -12.98 8.72
C VAL A 180 1.54 -12.15 9.99
N TRP A 181 0.96 -10.97 9.87
CA TRP A 181 0.63 -10.12 11.00
C TRP A 181 -0.85 -10.29 11.36
N MET A 182 -1.11 -10.93 12.49
CA MET A 182 -2.47 -11.23 12.96
C MET A 182 -2.99 -10.21 13.98
N ASP A 183 -2.14 -9.33 14.45
CA ASP A 183 -2.37 -8.41 15.57
C ASP A 183 -2.51 -6.94 15.14
N ILE A 184 -2.62 -6.68 13.85
CA ILE A 184 -2.87 -5.31 13.34
C ILE A 184 -4.30 -4.89 13.69
N ASN A 185 -4.43 -3.80 14.45
CA ASN A 185 -5.74 -3.22 14.72
C ASN A 185 -6.23 -2.41 13.51
N PRO A 186 -7.31 -2.81 12.84
CA PRO A 186 -7.81 -2.13 11.64
C PRO A 186 -8.38 -0.73 11.93
N SER A 187 -8.58 -0.38 13.19
CA SER A 187 -9.09 0.93 13.62
C SER A 187 -8.00 1.88 14.10
N ASP A 188 -6.75 1.42 14.23
CA ASP A 188 -5.60 2.25 14.58
C ASP A 188 -5.09 3.02 13.36
N THR A 189 -5.80 4.08 13.01
CA THR A 189 -5.55 4.94 11.85
C THR A 189 -5.62 6.41 12.23
N LEU A 190 -5.06 7.28 11.40
CA LEU A 190 -5.28 8.72 11.55
C LEU A 190 -6.77 9.06 11.35
N GLN A 191 -7.24 10.09 12.05
CA GLN A 191 -8.64 10.52 11.96
C GLN A 191 -8.92 11.24 10.64
N PHE A 192 -9.53 10.54 9.70
CA PHE A 192 -9.89 11.09 8.39
C PHE A 192 -10.97 12.20 8.44
N ARG A 193 -11.76 12.28 9.53
CA ARG A 193 -12.84 13.27 9.65
C ARG A 193 -12.36 14.70 9.88
N SER A 194 -11.19 14.87 10.49
CA SER A 194 -10.63 16.19 10.81
C SER A 194 -9.85 16.82 9.65
N ALA A 195 -9.59 16.08 8.58
CA ALA A 195 -8.78 16.50 7.45
C ALA A 195 -9.59 16.80 6.18
N ARG A 196 -10.91 16.85 6.27
CA ARG A 196 -11.76 17.22 5.14
C ARG A 196 -11.76 18.73 4.98
N GLU A 197 -11.23 19.22 3.87
CA GLU A 197 -11.43 20.61 3.45
C GLU A 197 -12.82 20.78 2.80
N HIS A 198 -13.35 19.72 2.14
CA HIS A 198 -14.69 19.67 1.55
C HIS A 198 -15.37 18.32 1.80
N ASP A 199 -16.71 18.30 1.88
CA ASP A 199 -17.51 17.08 2.08
C ASP A 199 -17.36 16.03 0.98
N ASP A 200 -16.81 16.41 -0.17
CA ASP A 200 -16.58 15.54 -1.33
C ASP A 200 -15.27 14.75 -1.27
N GLU A 201 -14.36 15.12 -0.36
CA GLU A 201 -13.11 14.39 -0.17
C GLU A 201 -13.32 13.16 0.73
N ARG A 202 -13.29 11.98 0.15
CA ARG A 202 -13.49 10.71 0.87
C ARG A 202 -12.17 9.97 1.03
N HIS A 203 -11.43 10.25 2.09
CA HIS A 203 -10.36 9.34 2.55
C HIS A 203 -10.98 8.09 3.18
N ILE A 204 -11.13 7.06 2.39
CA ILE A 204 -11.96 5.92 2.76
C ILE A 204 -11.21 4.88 3.57
N CYS A 205 -9.89 4.76 3.41
CA CYS A 205 -9.08 3.73 4.07
C CYS A 205 -7.65 4.24 4.37
N PRO A 206 -7.43 5.01 5.44
CA PRO A 206 -6.08 5.34 5.87
C PRO A 206 -5.33 4.06 6.27
N LEU A 207 -4.02 4.02 6.01
CA LEU A 207 -3.16 2.92 6.39
C LEU A 207 -3.04 2.84 7.92
N GLN A 208 -3.08 1.62 8.48
CA GLN A 208 -2.95 1.41 9.91
C GLN A 208 -1.57 1.86 10.40
N LEU A 209 -1.56 2.59 11.50
CA LEU A 209 -0.34 3.17 12.07
C LEU A 209 0.69 2.11 12.47
N ASP A 210 0.25 0.94 12.96
CA ASP A 210 1.16 -0.14 13.33
C ASP A 210 1.86 -0.76 12.11
N VAL A 211 1.20 -0.79 10.94
CA VAL A 211 1.84 -1.23 9.68
C VAL A 211 2.98 -0.29 9.31
N ILE A 212 2.72 1.04 9.39
CA ILE A 212 3.74 2.06 9.10
C ILE A 212 4.89 1.96 10.11
N ARG A 213 4.57 1.85 11.41
CA ARG A 213 5.54 1.73 12.50
C ARG A 213 6.47 0.52 12.29
N ARG A 214 5.92 -0.65 11.94
CA ARG A 214 6.73 -1.86 11.67
C ARG A 214 7.60 -1.69 10.44
N GLY A 215 7.10 -1.10 9.37
CA GLY A 215 7.89 -0.81 8.17
C GLY A 215 9.06 0.13 8.46
N VAL A 216 8.79 1.25 9.13
CA VAL A 216 9.84 2.20 9.55
C VAL A 216 10.85 1.52 10.48
N MET A 217 10.39 0.79 11.49
CA MET A 217 11.26 0.07 12.42
C MET A 217 12.18 -0.91 11.71
N LEU A 218 11.68 -1.66 10.73
CA LEU A 218 12.46 -2.69 10.04
C LEU A 218 13.47 -2.11 9.03
N TRP A 219 13.14 -0.99 8.39
CA TRP A 219 13.79 -0.60 7.14
C TRP A 219 14.45 0.79 7.18
N THR A 220 14.56 1.43 8.36
CA THR A 220 15.21 2.73 8.49
C THR A 220 16.26 2.77 9.59
N ASN A 221 17.25 3.65 9.40
CA ASN A 221 18.12 4.12 10.47
C ASN A 221 17.54 5.41 11.09
N PRO A 222 17.97 5.80 12.29
CA PRO A 222 17.70 7.13 12.81
C PRO A 222 18.10 8.23 11.82
N ASN A 223 17.22 9.23 11.66
CA ASN A 223 17.35 10.35 10.72
C ASN A 223 17.28 10.02 9.22
N ASP A 224 16.89 8.82 8.85
CA ASP A 224 16.57 8.53 7.45
C ASP A 224 15.36 9.34 6.99
N ILE A 225 15.40 9.81 5.76
CA ILE A 225 14.24 10.42 5.10
C ILE A 225 13.26 9.31 4.72
N VAL A 226 12.04 9.41 5.22
CA VAL A 226 10.93 8.51 4.85
C VAL A 226 9.94 9.26 3.95
N LEU A 227 9.66 8.68 2.78
CA LEU A 227 8.77 9.27 1.78
C LEU A 227 7.43 8.53 1.72
N SER A 228 6.34 9.29 1.73
CA SER A 228 5.01 8.78 1.37
C SER A 228 4.45 9.61 0.22
N PRO A 229 4.41 9.07 -1.01
CA PRO A 229 3.86 9.81 -2.17
C PRO A 229 2.34 10.01 -2.09
N PHE A 230 1.66 9.22 -1.26
CA PHE A 230 0.21 9.31 -1.04
C PHE A 230 -0.08 9.55 0.44
N MET A 231 0.41 10.67 0.94
CA MET A 231 0.38 10.97 2.37
C MET A 231 -1.04 11.12 2.94
N GLY A 232 -2.01 11.54 2.12
CA GLY A 232 -3.39 11.73 2.58
C GLY A 232 -3.46 12.82 3.65
N ILE A 233 -3.77 12.42 4.86
CA ILE A 233 -3.99 13.31 6.01
C ILE A 233 -2.80 13.43 6.96
N GLY A 234 -1.66 12.85 6.66
CA GLY A 234 -0.55 12.94 7.59
C GLY A 234 0.81 12.54 7.09
#